data_4679975d3cee9647b1ab915a89944137
#
_entry.id   4679975d3cee9647b1ab915a89944137
#
_cell.length_a   1.000
_cell.length_b   1.000
_cell.length_c   1.000
_cell.angle_alpha   90.00
_cell.angle_beta   90.00
_cell.angle_gamma   90.00
#
_symmetry.space_group_name_H-M   'P 1'
#
loop_
_entity.id
_entity.type
_entity.pdbx_description
1 polymer ?
#
loop_
_entity_poly.entity_id
_entity_poly.type
_entity_poly.pdbx_seq_one_letter_code
_entity_poly.pdbx_strand_id
1 'polypeptide(L)'
;SPQIIDRQHPFPFLKNKEQFVLTVLENKEKEKDKDKSKDKSQTKGDSLQLGIVPFSHLPPYFIFTLNQRRRVLFTADIILYCAQKLYGKQKVVEKHIMRVTRNADISVDEGLYDFDIDFRGVMEEMLKKRRRLDVVRLQFSSMPGERVVNFLCKKFKVTPACFLVQSIPLDFSFGFALPSALDPHKEEKSWFYHEAKPFVPVDFAKGDAGGAINYLQNHDMLLSFPFHSTKPFVDLLYEAGDDPSVVSIKISLYRLANHSKIASALAHAAEKGKEVLCVLELRARFDEQNNIDYATMLEEAGCTVIYGSEGFKCHSKICQLTYREGMALTRLTLLGTGNFNEKTAKLYSDFMLMTAHPGIGEDANLFFRNLSLGNLRGDYRFLGVAPVGLKPLIMRGLDREIQRALVGEPARVFFKLNSLTDREVIDKIAEASCAGVRVDMIIRGISCLKPGVPGKTENVHVRS
;
A
#
# COMPACT_ATOMS: atom_id res chain seq x y z
N SER A 1 -17.86 20.72 -17.07
CA SER A 1 -18.50 22.03 -16.98
C SER A 1 -18.38 22.58 -15.57
N PRO A 2 -18.27 23.91 -15.38
CA PRO A 2 -18.28 24.52 -14.06
C PRO A 2 -19.64 24.31 -13.39
N GLN A 3 -19.61 24.00 -12.09
CA GLN A 3 -20.80 23.90 -11.25
C GLN A 3 -20.88 25.16 -10.39
N ILE A 4 -21.94 25.93 -10.55
CA ILE A 4 -22.19 27.13 -9.75
C ILE A 4 -22.98 26.71 -8.51
N ILE A 5 -22.52 27.16 -7.35
CA ILE A 5 -23.10 26.88 -6.04
C ILE A 5 -23.73 28.19 -5.53
N ASP A 6 -25.01 28.16 -5.33
CA ASP A 6 -25.84 29.27 -4.81
C ASP A 6 -26.96 28.72 -3.92
N ARG A 7 -27.96 29.52 -3.64
CA ARG A 7 -29.13 29.10 -2.83
C ARG A 7 -29.98 28.02 -3.49
N GLN A 8 -29.97 27.92 -4.82
CA GLN A 8 -30.76 26.94 -5.58
C GLN A 8 -29.97 25.69 -5.92
N HIS A 9 -28.64 25.80 -6.03
CA HIS A 9 -27.75 24.72 -6.41
C HIS A 9 -26.85 24.33 -5.22
N PRO A 10 -27.10 23.16 -4.60
CA PRO A 10 -26.37 22.75 -3.42
C PRO A 10 -24.92 22.41 -3.75
N PHE A 11 -24.06 22.50 -2.73
CA PHE A 11 -22.64 22.14 -2.84
C PHE A 11 -22.47 20.67 -3.25
N PRO A 12 -21.73 20.36 -4.33
CA PRO A 12 -21.58 19.00 -4.84
C PRO A 12 -20.78 18.12 -3.87
N PHE A 13 -20.89 16.81 -4.06
CA PHE A 13 -20.02 15.88 -3.37
C PHE A 13 -18.62 15.91 -4.02
N LEU A 14 -17.61 16.25 -3.22
CA LEU A 14 -16.21 16.24 -3.66
C LEU A 14 -15.58 14.90 -3.30
N LYS A 15 -15.07 14.21 -4.32
CA LYS A 15 -14.40 12.92 -4.14
C LYS A 15 -13.06 13.06 -3.42
N ASN A 16 -12.67 11.99 -2.71
CA ASN A 16 -11.40 11.95 -2.00
C ASN A 16 -10.20 12.09 -2.95
N LYS A 17 -9.25 12.96 -2.59
CA LYS A 17 -8.00 13.25 -3.34
C LYS A 17 -8.19 13.87 -4.73
N GLU A 18 -9.41 14.16 -5.14
CA GLU A 18 -9.68 14.84 -6.41
C GLU A 18 -9.34 16.32 -6.31
N GLN A 19 -8.86 16.90 -7.42
CA GLN A 19 -8.53 18.32 -7.52
C GLN A 19 -9.63 19.08 -8.24
N PHE A 20 -9.87 20.30 -7.77
CA PHE A 20 -10.90 21.22 -8.29
C PHE A 20 -10.32 22.63 -8.42
N VAL A 21 -10.82 23.41 -9.37
CA VAL A 21 -10.68 24.86 -9.29
C VAL A 21 -11.91 25.39 -8.57
N LEU A 22 -11.67 26.03 -7.42
CA LEU A 22 -12.67 26.77 -6.66
C LEU A 22 -12.59 28.25 -7.06
N THR A 23 -13.72 28.85 -7.40
CA THR A 23 -13.85 30.28 -7.73
C THR A 23 -14.87 30.93 -6.86
N VAL A 24 -14.66 32.20 -6.54
CA VAL A 24 -15.66 33.10 -5.97
C VAL A 24 -16.16 34.00 -7.06
N LEU A 25 -17.47 34.06 -7.21
CA LEU A 25 -18.15 34.84 -8.26
C LEU A 25 -18.79 36.07 -7.67
N GLU A 26 -18.73 37.19 -8.41
CA GLU A 26 -19.38 38.43 -8.01
C GLU A 26 -20.90 38.30 -8.14
N ASN A 27 -21.64 38.70 -7.09
CA ASN A 27 -23.08 38.59 -7.07
C ASN A 27 -23.73 39.79 -7.76
N LYS A 28 -24.42 39.58 -8.88
CA LYS A 28 -25.08 40.64 -9.69
C LYS A 28 -26.30 41.26 -9.05
N GLU A 29 -26.83 40.72 -7.96
CA GLU A 29 -28.04 41.25 -7.33
C GLU A 29 -27.83 42.63 -6.67
N LYS A 30 -26.59 43.11 -6.49
CA LYS A 30 -26.33 44.43 -5.88
C LYS A 30 -26.47 45.64 -6.82
N GLU A 31 -26.52 45.45 -8.15
CA GLU A 31 -26.62 46.61 -9.07
C GLU A 31 -28.05 47.08 -9.34
N LYS A 32 -29.06 46.24 -9.11
CA LYS A 32 -30.45 46.61 -9.40
C LYS A 32 -31.19 47.25 -8.23
N ASP A 33 -30.66 47.17 -6.99
CA ASP A 33 -31.34 47.70 -5.80
C ASP A 33 -30.75 49.03 -5.26
N LYS A 34 -29.84 49.69 -6.00
CA LYS A 34 -29.34 51.00 -5.60
C LYS A 34 -30.31 52.16 -5.83
N ASP A 35 -31.44 51.91 -6.52
CA ASP A 35 -32.36 52.99 -6.91
C ASP A 35 -33.72 52.99 -6.18
N LYS A 36 -33.96 52.10 -5.21
CA LYS A 36 -35.23 52.16 -4.45
C LYS A 36 -35.06 51.80 -2.98
N SER A 37 -35.36 52.82 -2.17
CA SER A 37 -35.70 52.78 -0.74
C SER A 37 -34.58 52.80 0.30
N LYS A 38 -34.45 53.97 0.93
CA LYS A 38 -34.12 54.17 2.34
C LYS A 38 -35.22 53.52 3.17
N ASP A 39 -35.00 52.35 3.70
CA ASP A 39 -35.45 51.98 5.07
C ASP A 39 -34.88 50.62 5.57
N LYS A 40 -34.31 50.69 6.74
CA LYS A 40 -34.15 49.81 7.89
C LYS A 40 -33.82 48.32 7.77
N SER A 41 -32.66 48.03 8.34
CA SER A 41 -32.40 46.95 9.30
C SER A 41 -33.00 45.56 9.05
N GLN A 42 -32.45 44.88 8.08
CA GLN A 42 -32.24 43.44 8.14
C GLN A 42 -30.93 43.16 7.38
N THR A 43 -29.94 42.63 8.07
CA THR A 43 -28.72 42.09 7.50
C THR A 43 -29.09 41.02 6.48
N LYS A 44 -29.39 41.42 5.25
CA LYS A 44 -29.45 40.52 4.08
C LYS A 44 -28.03 39.94 3.93
N GLY A 45 -27.86 38.76 4.43
CA GLY A 45 -26.60 38.04 4.34
C GLY A 45 -26.13 37.99 2.90
N ASP A 46 -24.99 38.59 2.67
CA ASP A 46 -24.26 38.62 1.40
C ASP A 46 -24.05 37.17 0.92
N SER A 47 -24.88 36.66 0.01
CA SER A 47 -24.85 35.28 -0.42
C SER A 47 -23.56 35.03 -1.19
N LEU A 48 -22.67 34.18 -0.62
CA LEU A 48 -21.46 33.72 -1.27
C LEU A 48 -21.84 32.83 -2.47
N GLN A 49 -21.42 33.23 -3.67
CA GLN A 49 -21.59 32.41 -4.86
C GLN A 49 -20.24 31.79 -5.25
N LEU A 50 -20.22 30.49 -5.32
CA LEU A 50 -19.01 29.72 -5.62
C LEU A 50 -19.16 29.00 -6.95
N GLY A 51 -18.02 28.77 -7.61
CA GLY A 51 -17.92 27.88 -8.75
C GLY A 51 -16.92 26.78 -8.47
N ILE A 52 -17.24 25.55 -8.85
CA ILE A 52 -16.34 24.41 -8.75
C ILE A 52 -16.16 23.78 -10.12
N VAL A 53 -14.93 23.58 -10.53
CA VAL A 53 -14.55 22.94 -11.79
C VAL A 53 -13.71 21.69 -11.50
N PRO A 54 -14.27 20.47 -11.64
CA PRO A 54 -13.50 19.25 -11.59
C PRO A 54 -12.67 19.10 -12.87
N PHE A 55 -11.41 18.66 -12.74
CA PHE A 55 -10.52 18.47 -13.90
C PHE A 55 -9.70 17.17 -13.85
N SER A 56 -9.98 16.29 -12.90
CA SER A 56 -9.27 15.00 -12.74
C SER A 56 -9.42 14.05 -13.93
N HIS A 57 -10.38 14.30 -14.82
CA HIS A 57 -10.57 13.55 -16.07
C HIS A 57 -9.63 14.01 -17.20
N LEU A 58 -8.93 15.11 -17.01
CA LEU A 58 -7.95 15.63 -17.97
C LEU A 58 -6.56 15.10 -17.65
N PRO A 59 -5.64 15.04 -18.64
CA PRO A 59 -4.24 14.74 -18.37
C PRO A 59 -3.67 15.69 -17.31
N PRO A 60 -2.81 15.25 -16.39
CA PRO A 60 -2.29 16.11 -15.32
C PRO A 60 -1.41 17.24 -15.86
N TYR A 61 -0.83 17.06 -17.04
CA TYR A 61 0.02 18.04 -17.70
C TYR A 61 -0.03 17.87 -19.22
N PHE A 62 0.42 18.90 -19.93
CA PHE A 62 0.69 18.89 -21.36
C PHE A 62 2.17 19.15 -21.62
N ILE A 63 2.77 18.47 -22.60
CA ILE A 63 4.15 18.65 -23.04
C ILE A 63 4.13 19.27 -24.43
N PHE A 64 4.92 20.30 -24.64
CA PHE A 64 5.11 20.95 -25.91
C PHE A 64 6.54 21.42 -26.08
N THR A 65 6.98 21.64 -27.32
CA THR A 65 8.32 22.15 -27.63
C THR A 65 8.23 23.65 -27.92
N LEU A 66 9.02 24.44 -27.20
CA LEU A 66 9.18 25.87 -27.44
C LEU A 66 10.66 26.23 -27.41
N ASN A 67 11.15 26.86 -28.47
CA ASN A 67 12.57 27.23 -28.62
C ASN A 67 13.49 26.03 -28.41
N GLN A 68 13.21 24.90 -29.09
CA GLN A 68 13.95 23.64 -29.00
C GLN A 68 14.00 23.00 -27.59
N ARG A 69 13.25 23.53 -26.64
CA ARG A 69 13.16 22.97 -25.28
C ARG A 69 11.78 22.38 -25.04
N ARG A 70 11.71 21.21 -24.44
CA ARG A 70 10.47 20.63 -23.97
C ARG A 70 9.99 21.42 -22.73
N ARG A 71 8.72 21.77 -22.73
CA ARG A 71 8.05 22.49 -21.67
C ARG A 71 6.90 21.66 -21.14
N VAL A 72 6.66 21.74 -19.85
CA VAL A 72 5.54 21.11 -19.18
C VAL A 72 4.61 22.20 -18.67
N LEU A 73 3.33 22.09 -18.96
CA LEU A 73 2.32 22.97 -18.46
C LEU A 73 1.26 22.16 -17.71
N PHE A 74 1.06 22.43 -16.45
CA PHE A 74 0.10 21.69 -15.63
C PHE A 74 -1.33 22.09 -15.96
N THR A 75 -2.21 21.08 -16.08
CA THR A 75 -3.65 21.31 -16.35
C THR A 75 -4.30 22.18 -15.30
N ALA A 76 -3.91 22.02 -14.03
CA ALA A 76 -4.36 22.85 -12.93
C ALA A 76 -4.10 24.34 -13.19
N ASP A 77 -2.88 24.70 -13.65
CA ASP A 77 -2.50 26.07 -13.94
C ASP A 77 -3.25 26.62 -15.15
N ILE A 78 -3.47 25.82 -16.19
CA ILE A 78 -4.24 26.21 -17.38
C ILE A 78 -5.67 26.58 -16.97
N ILE A 79 -6.33 25.71 -16.20
CA ILE A 79 -7.73 25.94 -15.81
C ILE A 79 -7.83 27.11 -14.85
N LEU A 80 -6.89 27.24 -13.91
CA LEU A 80 -6.84 28.37 -13.00
C LEU A 80 -6.63 29.69 -13.76
N TYR A 81 -5.74 29.71 -14.77
CA TYR A 81 -5.52 30.86 -15.63
C TYR A 81 -6.78 31.22 -16.42
N CYS A 82 -7.42 30.23 -17.02
CA CYS A 82 -8.61 30.39 -17.85
C CYS A 82 -9.92 30.51 -17.05
N ALA A 83 -9.89 30.51 -15.71
CA ALA A 83 -11.07 30.40 -14.86
C ALA A 83 -12.14 31.49 -15.23
N GLN A 84 -11.73 32.73 -15.49
CA GLN A 84 -12.67 33.80 -15.88
C GLN A 84 -13.46 33.44 -17.16
N LYS A 85 -12.82 32.77 -18.13
CA LYS A 85 -13.47 32.40 -19.40
C LYS A 85 -14.58 31.36 -19.24
N LEU A 86 -14.46 30.54 -18.15
CA LEU A 86 -15.44 29.48 -17.87
C LEU A 86 -16.81 30.02 -17.41
N TYR A 87 -16.84 31.25 -16.89
CA TYR A 87 -18.06 31.84 -16.33
C TYR A 87 -18.64 32.99 -17.20
N GLY A 88 -18.09 33.20 -18.40
CA GLY A 88 -18.57 34.17 -19.36
C GLY A 88 -18.56 35.63 -18.81
N LYS A 89 -19.77 36.22 -18.69
CA LYS A 89 -19.91 37.61 -18.21
C LYS A 89 -19.86 37.75 -16.68
N GLN A 90 -19.85 36.65 -15.93
CA GLN A 90 -19.80 36.67 -14.47
C GLN A 90 -18.36 36.85 -14.02
N LYS A 91 -18.09 37.84 -13.18
CA LYS A 91 -16.73 38.18 -12.75
C LYS A 91 -16.26 37.21 -11.67
N VAL A 92 -15.06 36.67 -11.85
CA VAL A 92 -14.34 35.84 -10.87
C VAL A 92 -13.49 36.75 -9.99
N VAL A 93 -13.76 36.79 -8.68
CA VAL A 93 -13.05 37.64 -7.71
C VAL A 93 -11.94 36.90 -6.96
N GLU A 94 -12.13 35.61 -6.76
CA GLU A 94 -11.08 34.71 -6.21
C GLU A 94 -11.04 33.41 -6.98
N LYS A 95 -9.86 32.77 -7.07
CA LYS A 95 -9.67 31.47 -7.70
C LYS A 95 -8.53 30.69 -7.06
N HIS A 96 -8.77 29.43 -6.76
CA HIS A 96 -7.83 28.55 -6.08
C HIS A 96 -7.89 27.15 -6.67
N ILE A 97 -6.75 26.44 -6.71
CA ILE A 97 -6.77 24.99 -6.81
C ILE A 97 -7.05 24.45 -5.42
N MET A 98 -8.02 23.56 -5.32
CA MET A 98 -8.41 22.91 -4.08
C MET A 98 -8.34 21.39 -4.21
N ARG A 99 -7.88 20.72 -3.16
CA ARG A 99 -7.89 19.26 -3.03
C ARG A 99 -8.48 18.86 -1.69
N VAL A 100 -9.38 17.89 -1.71
CA VAL A 100 -10.06 17.38 -0.51
C VAL A 100 -9.45 16.05 -0.13
N THR A 101 -9.07 15.88 1.15
CA THR A 101 -8.69 14.57 1.70
C THR A 101 -9.74 14.17 2.74
N ARG A 102 -10.32 12.99 2.57
CA ARG A 102 -11.28 12.39 3.51
C ARG A 102 -10.60 11.38 4.39
N ASN A 103 -11.17 11.15 5.56
CA ASN A 103 -10.74 10.06 6.42
C ASN A 103 -10.77 8.74 5.64
N ALA A 104 -9.79 7.88 5.86
CA ALA A 104 -9.68 6.58 5.23
C ALA A 104 -9.73 5.44 6.26
N ASP A 105 -9.75 5.77 7.55
CA ASP A 105 -9.84 4.80 8.63
C ASP A 105 -11.30 4.46 8.90
N ILE A 106 -11.69 3.26 8.52
CA ILE A 106 -12.86 2.56 9.03
C ILE A 106 -12.30 1.36 9.78
N SER A 107 -12.59 1.27 11.09
CA SER A 107 -12.37 0.02 11.81
C SER A 107 -13.46 -0.96 11.39
N VAL A 108 -13.07 -2.18 11.10
CA VAL A 108 -14.00 -3.29 10.81
C VAL A 108 -14.68 -3.74 12.10
N ASP A 109 -14.18 -3.27 13.26
CA ASP A 109 -14.49 -3.79 14.59
C ASP A 109 -15.86 -3.37 15.15
N GLU A 110 -16.61 -2.51 14.46
CA GLU A 110 -17.90 -2.01 14.94
C GLU A 110 -19.11 -2.74 14.33
N GLY A 111 -19.16 -4.06 14.36
CA GLY A 111 -20.42 -4.74 14.05
C GLY A 111 -20.42 -6.12 13.42
N LEU A 112 -19.34 -6.85 13.44
CA LEU A 112 -19.23 -8.18 12.85
C LEU A 112 -19.01 -9.26 13.91
N TYR A 113 -20.04 -9.60 14.66
CA TYR A 113 -20.01 -10.68 15.64
C TYR A 113 -20.83 -11.91 15.23
N ASP A 114 -21.22 -12.05 13.96
CA ASP A 114 -22.00 -13.19 13.50
C ASP A 114 -21.22 -14.02 12.48
N PHE A 115 -21.02 -15.31 12.74
CA PHE A 115 -20.19 -16.23 11.98
C PHE A 115 -20.73 -16.56 10.57
N ASP A 116 -21.96 -16.13 10.23
CA ASP A 116 -22.64 -16.38 8.96
C ASP A 116 -22.60 -15.19 7.98
N ILE A 117 -21.78 -14.16 8.25
CA ILE A 117 -21.78 -12.94 7.43
C ILE A 117 -20.84 -13.11 6.24
N ASP A 118 -21.32 -12.82 5.04
CA ASP A 118 -20.52 -12.62 3.83
C ASP A 118 -19.52 -11.48 4.05
N PHE A 119 -18.34 -11.81 4.56
CA PHE A 119 -17.27 -10.86 4.87
C PHE A 119 -16.89 -10.01 3.63
N ARG A 120 -17.00 -10.58 2.43
CA ARG A 120 -16.76 -9.85 1.18
C ARG A 120 -17.82 -8.78 0.94
N GLY A 121 -19.12 -9.13 1.07
CA GLY A 121 -20.23 -8.18 0.93
C GLY A 121 -20.13 -7.03 1.93
N VAL A 122 -19.75 -7.34 3.17
CA VAL A 122 -19.50 -6.33 4.20
C VAL A 122 -18.34 -5.40 3.81
N MET A 123 -17.23 -5.93 3.31
CA MET A 123 -16.10 -5.12 2.85
C MET A 123 -16.50 -4.22 1.68
N GLU A 124 -17.28 -4.69 0.72
CA GLU A 124 -17.81 -3.88 -0.37
C GLU A 124 -18.69 -2.73 0.13
N GLU A 125 -19.57 -3.00 1.08
CA GLU A 125 -20.40 -1.97 1.70
C GLU A 125 -19.56 -0.95 2.46
N MET A 126 -18.56 -1.39 3.21
CA MET A 126 -17.61 -0.53 3.90
C MET A 126 -16.82 0.36 2.91
N LEU A 127 -16.39 -0.18 1.78
CA LEU A 127 -15.73 0.61 0.73
C LEU A 127 -16.66 1.70 0.17
N LYS A 128 -17.96 1.41 0.02
CA LYS A 128 -18.98 2.40 -0.36
C LYS A 128 -19.13 3.48 0.72
N LYS A 129 -19.20 3.10 2.02
CA LYS A 129 -19.26 4.03 3.16
C LYS A 129 -18.00 4.88 3.27
N ARG A 130 -16.80 4.27 3.08
CA ARG A 130 -15.50 4.95 3.12
C ARG A 130 -15.38 6.10 2.13
N ARG A 131 -15.99 5.99 0.95
CA ARG A 131 -16.01 7.08 -0.04
C ARG A 131 -16.69 8.35 0.48
N ARG A 132 -17.56 8.25 1.48
CA ARG A 132 -18.37 9.34 2.06
C ARG A 132 -17.90 9.80 3.44
N LEU A 133 -16.77 9.29 3.95
CA LEU A 133 -16.24 9.67 5.26
C LEU A 133 -15.92 11.17 5.32
N ASP A 134 -15.79 11.67 6.53
CA ASP A 134 -15.58 13.07 6.83
C ASP A 134 -14.28 13.61 6.19
N VAL A 135 -14.32 14.89 5.85
CA VAL A 135 -13.13 15.60 5.37
C VAL A 135 -12.21 15.86 6.55
N VAL A 136 -10.92 15.54 6.38
CA VAL A 136 -9.88 15.74 7.41
C VAL A 136 -8.85 16.78 6.99
N ARG A 137 -8.77 17.11 5.68
CA ARG A 137 -7.82 18.09 5.16
C ARG A 137 -8.34 18.73 3.88
N LEU A 138 -8.16 20.05 3.81
CA LEU A 138 -8.39 20.85 2.63
C LEU A 138 -7.08 21.54 2.21
N GLN A 139 -6.58 21.22 1.03
CA GLN A 139 -5.34 21.79 0.48
C GLN A 139 -5.71 22.85 -0.57
N PHE A 140 -4.98 23.96 -0.59
CA PHE A 140 -5.19 25.08 -1.51
C PHE A 140 -3.86 25.55 -2.10
N SER A 141 -3.91 26.06 -3.34
CA SER A 141 -2.77 26.72 -4.00
C SER A 141 -2.45 28.09 -3.40
N SER A 142 -3.43 28.74 -2.80
CA SER A 142 -3.31 30.00 -2.06
C SER A 142 -4.43 30.09 -1.03
N MET A 143 -4.25 30.85 0.06
CA MET A 143 -5.26 30.96 1.11
C MET A 143 -6.53 31.60 0.59
N PRO A 144 -7.69 30.96 0.71
CA PRO A 144 -8.97 31.57 0.36
C PRO A 144 -9.35 32.69 1.33
N GLY A 145 -10.18 33.62 0.87
CA GLY A 145 -10.75 34.66 1.72
C GLY A 145 -11.56 34.10 2.90
N GLU A 146 -11.63 34.84 3.99
CA GLU A 146 -12.26 34.41 5.26
C GLU A 146 -13.70 33.90 5.06
N ARG A 147 -14.48 34.51 4.17
CA ARG A 147 -15.86 34.07 3.86
C ARG A 147 -15.90 32.65 3.28
N VAL A 148 -14.94 32.31 2.42
CA VAL A 148 -14.81 30.98 1.82
C VAL A 148 -14.37 29.97 2.89
N VAL A 149 -13.40 30.33 3.73
CA VAL A 149 -12.93 29.50 4.83
C VAL A 149 -14.10 29.17 5.77
N ASN A 150 -14.84 30.18 6.22
CA ASN A 150 -16.00 30.01 7.12
C ASN A 150 -17.10 29.13 6.49
N PHE A 151 -17.37 29.33 5.20
CA PHE A 151 -18.33 28.51 4.46
C PHE A 151 -17.90 27.04 4.41
N LEU A 152 -16.63 26.78 4.03
CA LEU A 152 -16.10 25.41 3.91
C LEU A 152 -15.95 24.72 5.28
N CYS A 153 -15.58 25.45 6.34
CA CYS A 153 -15.57 24.94 7.70
C CYS A 153 -16.95 24.44 8.12
N LYS A 154 -18.00 25.25 7.88
CA LYS A 154 -19.37 24.88 8.18
C LYS A 154 -19.85 23.72 7.31
N LYS A 155 -19.52 23.72 6.01
CA LYS A 155 -19.95 22.70 5.05
C LYS A 155 -19.35 21.33 5.33
N PHE A 156 -18.07 21.27 5.66
CA PHE A 156 -17.33 20.03 5.90
C PHE A 156 -17.20 19.67 7.38
N LYS A 157 -17.72 20.50 8.29
CA LYS A 157 -17.59 20.31 9.75
C LYS A 157 -16.13 20.21 10.20
N VAL A 158 -15.26 21.05 9.64
CA VAL A 158 -13.84 21.11 9.93
C VAL A 158 -13.47 22.47 10.54
N THR A 159 -12.28 22.55 11.15
CA THR A 159 -11.71 23.80 11.66
C THR A 159 -10.71 24.39 10.66
N PRO A 160 -10.33 25.68 10.79
CA PRO A 160 -9.28 26.28 9.96
C PRO A 160 -7.93 25.55 10.03
N ALA A 161 -7.64 24.81 11.09
CA ALA A 161 -6.45 23.98 11.21
C ALA A 161 -6.37 22.84 10.16
N CYS A 162 -7.51 22.48 9.54
CA CYS A 162 -7.55 21.49 8.47
C CYS A 162 -7.16 22.06 7.10
N PHE A 163 -6.95 23.40 7.00
CA PHE A 163 -6.56 24.07 5.77
C PHE A 163 -5.04 24.09 5.64
N LEU A 164 -4.55 23.61 4.49
CA LEU A 164 -3.13 23.60 4.17
C LEU A 164 -2.90 24.33 2.86
N VAL A 165 -2.07 25.38 2.89
CA VAL A 165 -1.71 26.15 1.69
C VAL A 165 -0.34 25.69 1.18
N GLN A 166 -0.26 25.39 -0.11
CA GLN A 166 0.97 24.94 -0.76
C GLN A 166 1.14 25.65 -2.10
N SER A 167 2.28 26.30 -2.31
CA SER A 167 2.64 26.97 -3.58
C SER A 167 3.11 26.00 -4.67
N ILE A 168 3.20 24.73 -4.38
CA ILE A 168 3.60 23.63 -5.26
C ILE A 168 2.38 22.83 -5.71
N PRO A 169 2.47 21.99 -6.75
CA PRO A 169 1.35 21.13 -7.15
C PRO A 169 0.77 20.36 -5.97
N LEU A 170 -0.56 20.31 -5.87
CA LEU A 170 -1.25 19.62 -4.77
C LEU A 170 -1.24 18.09 -4.91
N ASP A 171 -0.81 17.59 -6.05
CA ASP A 171 -0.65 16.16 -6.34
C ASP A 171 0.63 15.95 -7.15
N PHE A 172 1.50 15.06 -6.66
CA PHE A 172 2.75 14.70 -7.32
C PHE A 172 2.72 13.34 -8.02
N SER A 173 1.56 12.69 -8.11
CA SER A 173 1.43 11.38 -8.76
C SER A 173 1.89 11.38 -10.22
N PHE A 174 1.80 12.53 -10.90
CA PHE A 174 2.32 12.71 -12.27
C PHE A 174 3.83 12.48 -12.38
N GLY A 175 4.59 12.65 -11.30
CA GLY A 175 6.04 12.51 -11.29
C GLY A 175 6.53 11.12 -11.69
N PHE A 176 5.74 10.08 -11.48
CA PHE A 176 6.10 8.72 -11.89
C PHE A 176 6.16 8.55 -13.43
N ALA A 177 5.31 9.25 -14.17
CA ALA A 177 5.24 9.15 -15.62
C ALA A 177 6.00 10.26 -16.35
N LEU A 178 6.28 11.38 -15.68
CA LEU A 178 6.83 12.59 -16.29
C LEU A 178 8.19 12.39 -16.95
N PRO A 179 9.20 11.70 -16.34
CA PRO A 179 10.49 11.49 -16.99
C PRO A 179 10.37 10.76 -18.32
N SER A 180 9.62 9.67 -18.37
CA SER A 180 9.39 8.91 -19.61
C SER A 180 8.56 9.69 -20.65
N ALA A 181 7.67 10.58 -20.21
CA ALA A 181 6.91 11.44 -21.11
C ALA A 181 7.77 12.57 -21.70
N LEU A 182 8.72 13.08 -20.93
CA LEU A 182 9.69 14.09 -21.38
C LEU A 182 10.76 13.50 -22.30
N ASP A 183 11.18 12.28 -22.02
CA ASP A 183 12.21 11.57 -22.80
C ASP A 183 11.77 10.12 -23.09
N PRO A 184 10.88 9.92 -24.10
CA PRO A 184 10.36 8.60 -24.46
C PRO A 184 11.45 7.61 -24.91
N HIS A 185 12.55 8.11 -25.44
CA HIS A 185 13.66 7.29 -25.95
C HIS A 185 14.78 7.08 -24.92
N LYS A 186 14.65 7.68 -23.72
CA LYS A 186 15.66 7.63 -22.63
C LYS A 186 17.05 8.07 -23.10
N GLU A 187 17.12 9.11 -23.93
CA GLU A 187 18.36 9.69 -24.43
C GLU A 187 19.15 10.38 -23.31
N GLU A 188 18.45 11.07 -22.41
CA GLU A 188 19.01 11.69 -21.22
C GLU A 188 19.17 10.67 -20.08
N LYS A 189 20.22 9.87 -20.16
CA LYS A 189 20.51 8.81 -19.17
C LYS A 189 20.62 9.32 -17.72
N SER A 190 20.96 10.60 -17.52
CA SER A 190 21.04 11.23 -16.20
C SER A 190 19.70 11.33 -15.48
N TRP A 191 18.58 11.27 -16.17
CA TRP A 191 17.23 11.32 -15.59
C TRP A 191 16.73 9.97 -15.08
N PHE A 192 17.43 8.90 -15.45
CA PHE A 192 17.00 7.54 -15.14
C PHE A 192 18.09 6.82 -14.35
N TYR A 193 17.69 6.10 -13.31
CA TYR A 193 18.59 5.13 -12.70
C TYR A 193 18.87 4.00 -13.70
N HIS A 194 20.04 3.40 -13.59
CA HIS A 194 20.34 2.16 -14.32
C HIS A 194 19.29 1.11 -13.93
N GLU A 195 18.50 0.68 -14.90
CA GLU A 195 17.51 -0.37 -14.71
C GLU A 195 18.26 -1.71 -14.63
N ALA A 196 18.50 -2.19 -13.42
CA ALA A 196 18.98 -3.54 -13.20
C ALA A 196 17.89 -4.51 -13.66
N LYS A 197 18.14 -5.25 -14.74
CA LYS A 197 17.23 -6.29 -15.20
C LYS A 197 17.30 -7.46 -14.21
N PRO A 198 16.18 -7.83 -13.55
CA PRO A 198 16.18 -9.00 -12.68
C PRO A 198 16.58 -10.25 -13.48
N PHE A 199 17.48 -11.06 -12.93
CA PHE A 199 17.91 -12.28 -13.58
C PHE A 199 17.34 -13.53 -12.85
N VAL A 200 17.31 -14.64 -13.56
CA VAL A 200 16.98 -15.96 -13.00
C VAL A 200 18.31 -16.61 -12.58
N PRO A 201 18.40 -17.19 -11.36
CA PRO A 201 19.60 -17.91 -10.97
C PRO A 201 20.00 -18.97 -12.01
N VAL A 202 21.30 -19.06 -12.33
CA VAL A 202 21.80 -19.88 -13.44
C VAL A 202 21.48 -21.37 -13.25
N ASP A 203 21.59 -21.85 -12.02
CA ASP A 203 21.34 -23.26 -11.69
C ASP A 203 19.86 -23.64 -11.87
N PHE A 204 18.95 -22.72 -11.57
CA PHE A 204 17.52 -22.90 -11.82
C PHE A 204 17.15 -22.75 -13.31
N ALA A 205 17.84 -21.84 -14.04
CA ALA A 205 17.58 -21.58 -15.46
C ALA A 205 18.05 -22.73 -16.36
N LYS A 206 19.07 -23.48 -15.96
CA LYS A 206 19.60 -24.63 -16.71
C LYS A 206 18.70 -25.85 -16.64
N GLY A 207 17.74 -25.90 -15.68
CA GLY A 207 16.79 -26.94 -15.48
C GLY A 207 17.40 -28.35 -15.54
N ASP A 208 17.55 -29.01 -14.42
CA ASP A 208 17.69 -30.47 -14.50
C ASP A 208 16.50 -31.04 -15.26
N ALA A 209 16.67 -32.17 -15.93
CA ALA A 209 15.63 -32.85 -16.72
C ALA A 209 14.33 -33.20 -15.92
N GLY A 210 14.25 -32.81 -14.65
CA GLY A 210 13.18 -33.05 -13.70
C GLY A 210 12.39 -31.82 -13.22
N GLY A 211 12.66 -30.60 -13.74
CA GLY A 211 11.93 -29.39 -13.39
C GLY A 211 12.31 -28.73 -12.06
N ALA A 212 11.58 -27.66 -11.69
CA ALA A 212 11.84 -26.85 -10.50
C ALA A 212 11.60 -27.61 -9.19
N ILE A 213 10.58 -28.47 -9.14
CA ILE A 213 10.26 -29.29 -7.97
C ILE A 213 11.41 -30.23 -7.66
N ASN A 214 11.92 -30.97 -8.68
CA ASN A 214 13.04 -31.89 -8.50
C ASN A 214 14.32 -31.19 -8.05
N TYR A 215 14.62 -30.00 -8.60
CA TYR A 215 15.75 -29.20 -8.15
C TYR A 215 15.63 -28.84 -6.66
N LEU A 216 14.45 -28.33 -6.24
CA LEU A 216 14.20 -27.87 -4.89
C LEU A 216 14.09 -29.01 -3.85
N GLN A 217 13.86 -30.24 -4.27
CA GLN A 217 13.94 -31.41 -3.38
C GLN A 217 15.36 -31.62 -2.81
N ASN A 218 16.36 -31.24 -3.59
CA ASN A 218 17.76 -31.47 -3.28
C ASN A 218 18.55 -30.21 -2.94
N HIS A 219 17.99 -29.02 -3.19
CA HIS A 219 18.67 -27.74 -3.01
C HIS A 219 17.74 -26.69 -2.43
N ASP A 220 18.21 -25.95 -1.46
CA ASP A 220 17.55 -24.72 -1.04
C ASP A 220 17.83 -23.60 -2.06
N MET A 221 16.85 -22.75 -2.31
CA MET A 221 17.03 -21.55 -3.14
C MET A 221 16.66 -20.30 -2.36
N LEU A 222 17.56 -19.31 -2.37
CA LEU A 222 17.33 -17.99 -1.81
C LEU A 222 17.31 -16.95 -2.93
N LEU A 223 16.14 -16.38 -3.20
CA LEU A 223 15.98 -15.25 -4.11
C LEU A 223 16.16 -13.95 -3.35
N SER A 224 16.91 -13.00 -3.94
CA SER A 224 17.12 -11.65 -3.41
C SER A 224 16.51 -10.64 -4.38
N PHE A 225 15.42 -10.01 -3.97
CA PHE A 225 14.78 -8.93 -4.75
C PHE A 225 15.44 -7.58 -4.47
N PRO A 226 15.45 -6.65 -5.42
CA PRO A 226 14.90 -6.69 -6.78
C PRO A 226 15.85 -7.32 -7.83
N PHE A 227 16.98 -7.90 -7.41
CA PHE A 227 18.01 -8.40 -8.32
C PHE A 227 17.61 -9.71 -9.00
N HIS A 228 16.97 -10.62 -8.27
CA HIS A 228 16.40 -11.83 -8.84
C HIS A 228 14.98 -11.60 -9.37
N SER A 229 14.63 -12.36 -10.41
CA SER A 229 13.28 -12.38 -10.97
C SER A 229 12.33 -13.19 -10.07
N THR A 230 11.03 -12.84 -10.09
CA THR A 230 9.98 -13.68 -9.51
C THR A 230 9.61 -14.88 -10.41
N LYS A 231 10.22 -14.98 -11.59
CA LYS A 231 9.93 -16.04 -12.56
C LYS A 231 10.07 -17.45 -11.98
N PRO A 232 11.14 -17.79 -11.21
CA PRO A 232 11.25 -19.12 -10.58
C PRO A 232 10.05 -19.50 -9.73
N PHE A 233 9.51 -18.57 -8.98
CA PHE A 233 8.33 -18.82 -8.14
C PHE A 233 7.06 -19.00 -8.99
N VAL A 234 6.86 -18.19 -10.01
CA VAL A 234 5.71 -18.31 -10.91
C VAL A 234 5.76 -19.62 -11.70
N ASP A 235 6.93 -19.97 -12.24
CA ASP A 235 7.14 -21.21 -12.99
C ASP A 235 6.90 -22.43 -12.10
N LEU A 236 7.38 -22.43 -10.85
CA LEU A 236 7.13 -23.48 -9.88
C LEU A 236 5.62 -23.69 -9.62
N LEU A 237 4.83 -22.62 -9.53
CA LEU A 237 3.38 -22.75 -9.32
C LEU A 237 2.67 -23.35 -10.55
N TYR A 238 3.08 -22.98 -11.76
CA TYR A 238 2.55 -23.59 -12.98
C TYR A 238 2.93 -25.07 -13.09
N GLU A 239 4.22 -25.41 -12.85
CA GLU A 239 4.71 -26.78 -12.81
C GLU A 239 3.94 -27.60 -11.78
N ALA A 240 3.72 -27.05 -10.58
CA ALA A 240 2.93 -27.71 -9.55
C ALA A 240 1.47 -27.98 -9.97
N GLY A 241 0.90 -27.09 -10.79
CA GLY A 241 -0.43 -27.32 -11.38
C GLY A 241 -0.45 -28.51 -12.33
N ASP A 242 0.56 -28.65 -13.15
CA ASP A 242 0.66 -29.69 -14.20
C ASP A 242 1.24 -31.02 -13.69
N ASP A 243 2.03 -31.03 -12.61
CA ASP A 243 2.66 -32.24 -12.06
C ASP A 243 1.63 -33.12 -11.34
N PRO A 244 1.39 -34.36 -11.80
CA PRO A 244 0.44 -35.29 -11.18
C PRO A 244 0.81 -35.69 -9.75
N SER A 245 2.07 -35.59 -9.35
CA SER A 245 2.52 -35.88 -7.98
C SER A 245 2.06 -34.83 -6.97
N VAL A 246 1.85 -33.58 -7.40
CA VAL A 246 1.41 -32.48 -6.52
C VAL A 246 -0.06 -32.69 -6.15
N VAL A 247 -0.33 -32.65 -4.86
CA VAL A 247 -1.67 -32.88 -4.27
C VAL A 247 -2.31 -31.55 -3.90
N SER A 248 -1.53 -30.64 -3.26
CA SER A 248 -2.09 -29.37 -2.79
C SER A 248 -1.12 -28.23 -2.85
N ILE A 249 -1.67 -27.00 -2.99
CA ILE A 249 -0.96 -25.73 -2.88
C ILE A 249 -1.68 -24.88 -1.83
N LYS A 250 -0.95 -24.43 -0.81
CA LYS A 250 -1.45 -23.53 0.23
C LYS A 250 -0.66 -22.24 0.21
N ILE A 251 -1.32 -21.08 0.18
CA ILE A 251 -0.63 -19.80 0.06
C ILE A 251 -1.33 -18.70 0.85
N SER A 252 -0.53 -17.80 1.46
CA SER A 252 -1.04 -16.55 2.03
C SER A 252 -0.79 -15.38 1.07
N LEU A 253 -1.82 -14.59 0.79
CA LEU A 253 -1.82 -13.48 -0.14
C LEU A 253 -2.26 -12.20 0.58
N TYR A 254 -1.40 -11.17 0.54
CA TYR A 254 -1.70 -9.87 1.14
C TYR A 254 -2.05 -8.81 0.11
N ARG A 255 -1.25 -8.71 -0.95
CA ARG A 255 -1.41 -7.79 -2.08
C ARG A 255 -1.01 -8.48 -3.37
N LEU A 256 -1.94 -8.57 -4.29
CA LEU A 256 -1.68 -9.08 -5.63
C LEU A 256 -1.42 -7.91 -6.61
N ALA A 257 -0.55 -8.15 -7.60
CA ALA A 257 -0.35 -7.20 -8.67
C ALA A 257 -1.57 -7.18 -9.60
N ASN A 258 -1.87 -6.04 -10.23
CA ASN A 258 -2.82 -6.03 -11.34
C ASN A 258 -2.27 -6.95 -12.45
N HIS A 259 -3.08 -7.91 -12.94
CA HIS A 259 -2.68 -8.98 -13.84
C HIS A 259 -1.59 -9.89 -13.24
N SER A 260 -1.83 -10.35 -12.00
CA SER A 260 -0.91 -11.22 -11.28
C SER A 260 -0.80 -12.59 -11.92
N LYS A 261 0.42 -12.97 -12.30
CA LYS A 261 0.74 -14.31 -12.80
C LYS A 261 0.65 -15.37 -11.70
N ILE A 262 0.89 -14.98 -10.45
CA ILE A 262 0.74 -15.84 -9.28
C ILE A 262 -0.72 -16.26 -9.15
N ALA A 263 -1.66 -15.32 -9.18
CA ALA A 263 -3.08 -15.63 -9.13
C ALA A 263 -3.53 -16.52 -10.29
N SER A 264 -3.05 -16.22 -11.51
CA SER A 264 -3.34 -17.06 -12.68
C SER A 264 -2.78 -18.49 -12.55
N ALA A 265 -1.59 -18.66 -11.97
CA ALA A 265 -1.00 -19.99 -11.74
C ALA A 265 -1.78 -20.80 -10.68
N LEU A 266 -2.30 -20.15 -9.65
CA LEU A 266 -3.14 -20.78 -8.63
C LEU A 266 -4.50 -21.24 -9.20
N ALA A 267 -5.12 -20.39 -10.02
CA ALA A 267 -6.34 -20.74 -10.73
C ALA A 267 -6.11 -21.95 -11.67
N HIS A 268 -5.02 -21.90 -12.46
CA HIS A 268 -4.62 -23.02 -13.34
C HIS A 268 -4.44 -24.32 -12.55
N ALA A 269 -3.78 -24.28 -11.38
CA ALA A 269 -3.61 -25.48 -10.55
C ALA A 269 -4.94 -26.04 -10.04
N ALA A 270 -5.88 -25.18 -9.63
CA ALA A 270 -7.22 -25.60 -9.19
C ALA A 270 -8.01 -26.23 -10.36
N GLU A 271 -7.99 -25.61 -11.54
CA GLU A 271 -8.62 -26.13 -12.77
C GLU A 271 -8.03 -27.49 -13.18
N LYS A 272 -6.77 -27.78 -12.85
CA LYS A 272 -6.10 -29.07 -13.03
C LYS A 272 -6.40 -30.09 -11.92
N GLY A 273 -7.30 -29.76 -11.00
CA GLY A 273 -7.77 -30.64 -9.94
C GLY A 273 -6.88 -30.70 -8.69
N LYS A 274 -5.97 -29.72 -8.50
CA LYS A 274 -5.19 -29.60 -7.26
C LYS A 274 -6.04 -28.97 -6.17
N GLU A 275 -5.84 -29.40 -4.92
CA GLU A 275 -6.38 -28.70 -3.75
C GLU A 275 -5.62 -27.37 -3.57
N VAL A 276 -6.26 -26.25 -3.85
CA VAL A 276 -5.64 -24.93 -3.71
C VAL A 276 -6.32 -24.14 -2.59
N LEU A 277 -5.55 -23.83 -1.52
CA LEU A 277 -6.00 -23.02 -0.40
C LEU A 277 -5.31 -21.64 -0.44
N CYS A 278 -6.10 -20.59 -0.62
CA CYS A 278 -5.65 -19.21 -0.62
C CYS A 278 -6.14 -18.49 0.64
N VAL A 279 -5.22 -18.06 1.50
CA VAL A 279 -5.56 -17.16 2.60
C VAL A 279 -5.35 -15.72 2.13
N LEU A 280 -6.44 -14.98 1.93
CA LEU A 280 -6.43 -13.65 1.34
C LEU A 280 -6.78 -12.58 2.38
N GLU A 281 -5.92 -11.57 2.55
CA GLU A 281 -6.17 -10.44 3.43
C GLU A 281 -6.94 -9.33 2.69
N LEU A 282 -8.25 -9.21 2.93
CA LEU A 282 -9.08 -8.19 2.29
C LEU A 282 -8.84 -6.77 2.84
N ARG A 283 -8.30 -6.63 4.06
CA ARG A 283 -8.03 -5.34 4.71
C ARG A 283 -6.67 -4.74 4.32
N ALA A 284 -6.12 -5.14 3.16
CA ALA A 284 -4.92 -4.54 2.61
C ALA A 284 -5.23 -3.12 2.12
N ARG A 285 -4.80 -2.08 2.87
CA ARG A 285 -5.10 -0.67 2.56
C ARG A 285 -4.79 -0.32 1.12
N PHE A 286 -5.77 0.29 0.43
CA PHE A 286 -5.76 0.75 -0.96
C PHE A 286 -5.82 -0.36 -2.04
N ASP A 287 -5.77 -1.63 -1.66
CA ASP A 287 -5.85 -2.77 -2.59
C ASP A 287 -7.09 -3.65 -2.31
N GLU A 288 -8.00 -3.17 -1.46
CA GLU A 288 -9.16 -3.95 -1.02
C GLU A 288 -10.01 -4.42 -2.21
N GLN A 289 -10.32 -3.52 -3.15
CA GLN A 289 -11.12 -3.87 -4.33
C GLN A 289 -10.40 -4.89 -5.20
N ASN A 290 -9.12 -4.69 -5.47
CA ASN A 290 -8.31 -5.61 -6.26
C ASN A 290 -8.25 -7.01 -5.62
N ASN A 291 -8.16 -7.08 -4.29
CA ASN A 291 -8.15 -8.36 -3.57
C ASN A 291 -9.55 -9.03 -3.57
N ILE A 292 -10.63 -8.27 -3.52
CA ILE A 292 -12.00 -8.79 -3.69
C ILE A 292 -12.17 -9.40 -5.09
N ASP A 293 -11.73 -8.69 -6.13
CA ASP A 293 -11.85 -9.15 -7.51
C ASP A 293 -11.05 -10.46 -7.72
N TYR A 294 -9.84 -10.57 -7.11
CA TYR A 294 -9.06 -11.80 -7.13
C TYR A 294 -9.66 -12.92 -6.30
N ALA A 295 -10.30 -12.62 -5.16
CA ALA A 295 -11.01 -13.63 -4.38
C ALA A 295 -12.07 -14.33 -5.24
N THR A 296 -12.91 -13.52 -5.92
CA THR A 296 -13.94 -14.03 -6.81
C THR A 296 -13.36 -14.91 -7.93
N MET A 297 -12.31 -14.43 -8.59
CA MET A 297 -11.66 -15.17 -9.68
C MET A 297 -11.07 -16.51 -9.20
N LEU A 298 -10.45 -16.54 -8.02
CA LEU A 298 -9.88 -17.77 -7.45
C LEU A 298 -10.98 -18.76 -7.01
N GLU A 299 -12.07 -18.27 -6.41
CA GLU A 299 -13.23 -19.09 -6.04
C GLU A 299 -13.91 -19.70 -7.28
N GLU A 300 -14.11 -18.92 -8.34
CA GLU A 300 -14.66 -19.38 -9.62
C GLU A 300 -13.78 -20.44 -10.30
N ALA A 301 -12.45 -20.37 -10.12
CA ALA A 301 -11.51 -21.39 -10.60
C ALA A 301 -11.47 -22.66 -9.74
N GLY A 302 -12.18 -22.71 -8.60
CA GLY A 302 -12.24 -23.85 -7.70
C GLY A 302 -11.24 -23.81 -6.54
N CYS A 303 -10.58 -22.67 -6.29
CA CYS A 303 -9.76 -22.49 -5.09
C CYS A 303 -10.62 -22.34 -3.84
N THR A 304 -10.16 -22.89 -2.72
CA THR A 304 -10.71 -22.54 -1.40
C THR A 304 -10.09 -21.23 -0.94
N VAL A 305 -10.91 -20.19 -0.75
CA VAL A 305 -10.44 -18.87 -0.28
C VAL A 305 -10.87 -18.67 1.17
N ILE A 306 -9.91 -18.32 2.02
CA ILE A 306 -10.14 -17.94 3.43
C ILE A 306 -9.76 -16.48 3.60
N TYR A 307 -10.64 -15.72 4.23
CA TYR A 307 -10.44 -14.31 4.52
C TYR A 307 -9.92 -14.15 5.94
N GLY A 308 -8.61 -13.91 6.09
CA GLY A 308 -7.94 -13.55 7.32
C GLY A 308 -8.49 -14.12 8.64
N SER A 309 -7.92 -13.68 9.77
CA SER A 309 -8.46 -13.99 11.09
C SER A 309 -9.16 -12.75 11.68
N GLU A 310 -10.19 -12.96 12.49
CA GLU A 310 -10.82 -11.89 13.24
C GLU A 310 -9.82 -11.21 14.18
N GLY A 311 -9.85 -9.89 14.28
CA GLY A 311 -8.96 -9.08 15.13
C GLY A 311 -7.50 -8.97 14.66
N PHE A 312 -7.03 -9.78 13.71
CA PHE A 312 -5.66 -9.77 13.21
C PHE A 312 -5.60 -9.75 11.68
N LYS A 313 -4.58 -9.06 11.14
CA LYS A 313 -4.30 -9.10 9.71
C LYS A 313 -3.35 -10.24 9.38
N CYS A 314 -3.68 -11.05 8.39
CA CYS A 314 -2.76 -12.03 7.87
C CYS A 314 -1.67 -11.33 7.05
N HIS A 315 -0.49 -11.13 7.64
CA HIS A 315 0.65 -10.47 6.98
C HIS A 315 1.80 -11.44 6.65
N SER A 316 1.59 -12.74 6.82
CA SER A 316 2.56 -13.77 6.45
C SER A 316 2.79 -13.81 4.93
N LYS A 317 3.95 -14.29 4.52
CA LYS A 317 4.31 -14.56 3.13
C LYS A 317 4.86 -15.98 3.07
N ILE A 318 3.94 -16.92 2.98
CA ILE A 318 4.23 -18.35 3.03
C ILE A 318 3.42 -19.06 1.95
N CYS A 319 4.08 -19.96 1.23
CA CYS A 319 3.45 -20.86 0.28
C CYS A 319 3.99 -22.27 0.53
N GLN A 320 3.13 -23.28 0.41
CA GLN A 320 3.51 -24.66 0.59
C GLN A 320 2.90 -25.51 -0.52
N LEU A 321 3.74 -26.30 -1.17
CA LEU A 321 3.36 -27.37 -2.07
C LEU A 321 3.45 -28.69 -1.33
N THR A 322 2.43 -29.53 -1.44
CA THR A 322 2.46 -30.92 -0.95
C THR A 322 2.42 -31.86 -2.14
N TYR A 323 3.35 -32.77 -2.23
CA TYR A 323 3.43 -33.76 -3.32
C TYR A 323 3.69 -35.17 -2.79
N ARG A 324 3.38 -36.17 -3.61
CA ARG A 324 3.60 -37.58 -3.30
C ARG A 324 4.98 -38.02 -3.76
N GLU A 325 5.69 -38.65 -2.88
CA GLU A 325 6.96 -39.32 -3.18
C GLU A 325 6.83 -40.76 -2.73
N GLY A 326 6.50 -41.67 -3.67
CA GLY A 326 6.10 -43.02 -3.35
C GLY A 326 4.81 -43.03 -2.50
N MET A 327 4.89 -43.56 -1.29
CA MET A 327 3.79 -43.56 -0.31
C MET A 327 3.82 -42.42 0.69
N ALA A 328 4.86 -41.58 0.66
CA ALA A 328 5.02 -40.46 1.57
C ALA A 328 4.45 -39.17 0.95
N LEU A 329 4.09 -38.22 1.84
CA LEU A 329 3.77 -36.84 1.47
C LEU A 329 4.96 -35.96 1.85
N THR A 330 5.55 -35.33 0.86
CA THR A 330 6.67 -34.41 1.02
C THR A 330 6.23 -32.98 0.73
N ARG A 331 6.97 -32.01 1.25
CA ARG A 331 6.58 -30.60 1.18
C ARG A 331 7.71 -29.71 0.71
N LEU A 332 7.40 -28.80 -0.21
CA LEU A 332 8.22 -27.63 -0.51
C LEU A 332 7.57 -26.41 0.15
N THR A 333 8.37 -25.65 0.90
CA THR A 333 7.91 -24.45 1.60
C THR A 333 8.65 -23.22 1.11
N LEU A 334 7.90 -22.18 0.80
CA LEU A 334 8.42 -20.89 0.37
C LEU A 334 8.09 -19.85 1.43
N LEU A 335 9.11 -19.12 1.86
CA LEU A 335 9.00 -18.07 2.88
C LEU A 335 9.53 -16.78 2.33
N GLY A 336 8.71 -15.71 2.37
CA GLY A 336 9.09 -14.39 1.89
C GLY A 336 9.15 -13.34 2.99
N THR A 337 10.11 -12.41 2.93
CA THR A 337 10.08 -11.17 3.72
C THR A 337 9.18 -10.13 3.08
N GLY A 338 9.03 -10.15 1.75
CA GLY A 338 8.16 -9.30 0.95
C GLY A 338 6.93 -10.02 0.42
N ASN A 339 5.92 -9.26 0.00
CA ASN A 339 4.68 -9.82 -0.54
C ASN A 339 4.94 -10.63 -1.83
N PHE A 340 4.14 -11.66 -2.04
CA PHE A 340 4.07 -12.39 -3.31
C PHE A 340 3.40 -11.51 -4.37
N ASN A 341 4.18 -10.58 -4.92
CA ASN A 341 3.70 -9.55 -5.84
C ASN A 341 4.83 -9.14 -6.81
N GLU A 342 4.61 -9.38 -8.08
CA GLU A 342 5.60 -9.22 -9.15
C GLU A 342 6.03 -7.76 -9.38
N LYS A 343 5.18 -6.79 -9.02
CA LYS A 343 5.50 -5.36 -9.12
C LYS A 343 6.36 -4.91 -7.94
N THR A 344 5.97 -5.28 -6.71
CA THR A 344 6.69 -4.84 -5.52
C THR A 344 8.05 -5.52 -5.40
N ALA A 345 8.21 -6.74 -5.91
CA ALA A 345 9.49 -7.44 -6.00
C ALA A 345 10.55 -6.70 -6.83
N LYS A 346 10.13 -5.82 -7.75
CA LYS A 346 11.05 -4.96 -8.53
C LYS A 346 11.47 -3.68 -7.81
N LEU A 347 10.84 -3.35 -6.68
CA LEU A 347 11.01 -2.08 -5.98
C LEU A 347 11.63 -2.22 -4.58
N TYR A 348 11.35 -3.34 -3.91
CA TYR A 348 11.77 -3.57 -2.52
C TYR A 348 12.87 -4.60 -2.43
N SER A 349 13.80 -4.38 -1.48
CA SER A 349 14.82 -5.37 -1.16
C SER A 349 14.25 -6.38 -0.19
N ASP A 350 13.91 -7.55 -0.69
CA ASP A 350 13.32 -8.64 0.05
C ASP A 350 13.99 -9.96 -0.30
N PHE A 351 13.78 -10.98 0.54
CA PHE A 351 14.24 -12.34 0.30
C PHE A 351 13.05 -13.29 0.16
N MET A 352 13.25 -14.36 -0.60
CA MET A 352 12.37 -15.51 -0.67
C MET A 352 13.21 -16.78 -0.58
N LEU A 353 13.00 -17.55 0.49
CA LEU A 353 13.56 -18.89 0.65
C LEU A 353 12.59 -19.92 0.07
N MET A 354 13.08 -20.86 -0.72
CA MET A 354 12.38 -22.06 -1.17
C MET A 354 13.16 -23.27 -0.67
N THR A 355 12.52 -24.17 0.07
CA THR A 355 13.18 -25.26 0.76
C THR A 355 12.30 -26.50 0.88
N ALA A 356 12.90 -27.67 0.78
CA ALA A 356 12.28 -28.96 1.12
C ALA A 356 12.56 -29.40 2.56
N HIS A 357 13.11 -28.53 3.42
CA HIS A 357 13.44 -28.87 4.80
C HIS A 357 12.20 -29.40 5.55
N PRO A 358 12.20 -30.67 6.03
CA PRO A 358 10.98 -31.32 6.53
C PRO A 358 10.40 -30.60 7.76
N GLY A 359 11.22 -30.14 8.69
CA GLY A 359 10.75 -29.43 9.88
C GLY A 359 10.08 -28.08 9.57
N ILE A 360 10.60 -27.34 8.58
CA ILE A 360 9.94 -26.10 8.09
C ILE A 360 8.62 -26.47 7.40
N GLY A 361 8.60 -27.57 6.64
CA GLY A 361 7.40 -28.07 6.00
C GLY A 361 6.30 -28.46 6.98
N GLU A 362 6.66 -29.10 8.10
CA GLU A 362 5.71 -29.44 9.17
C GLU A 362 5.15 -28.22 9.87
N ASP A 363 6.00 -27.26 10.23
CA ASP A 363 5.57 -25.99 10.82
C ASP A 363 4.67 -25.20 9.88
N ALA A 364 4.98 -25.14 8.59
CA ALA A 364 4.15 -24.48 7.58
C ALA A 364 2.77 -25.15 7.45
N ASN A 365 2.71 -26.47 7.45
CA ASN A 365 1.44 -27.20 7.42
C ASN A 365 0.61 -26.95 8.69
N LEU A 366 1.26 -26.94 9.85
CA LEU A 366 0.62 -26.57 11.13
C LEU A 366 0.11 -25.11 11.08
N PHE A 367 0.89 -24.20 10.52
CA PHE A 367 0.50 -22.80 10.35
C PHE A 367 -0.78 -22.67 9.54
N PHE A 368 -0.87 -23.27 8.36
CA PHE A 368 -2.08 -23.21 7.54
C PHE A 368 -3.29 -23.87 8.21
N ARG A 369 -3.10 -25.00 8.90
CA ARG A 369 -4.16 -25.64 9.69
C ARG A 369 -4.67 -24.72 10.79
N ASN A 370 -3.78 -24.10 11.57
CA ASN A 370 -4.13 -23.19 12.63
C ASN A 370 -4.85 -21.95 12.09
N LEU A 371 -4.38 -21.41 10.98
CA LEU A 371 -4.98 -20.25 10.35
C LEU A 371 -6.40 -20.53 9.85
N SER A 372 -6.63 -21.71 9.26
CA SER A 372 -7.96 -22.16 8.83
C SER A 372 -8.95 -22.36 9.99
N LEU A 373 -8.44 -22.65 11.18
CA LEU A 373 -9.25 -22.82 12.40
C LEU A 373 -9.36 -21.53 13.24
N GLY A 374 -8.81 -20.40 12.76
CA GLY A 374 -8.75 -19.17 13.54
C GLY A 374 -7.85 -19.25 14.78
N ASN A 375 -6.99 -20.28 14.89
CA ASN A 375 -6.09 -20.47 16.01
C ASN A 375 -4.80 -19.68 15.81
N LEU A 376 -4.58 -18.64 16.62
CA LEU A 376 -3.37 -17.84 16.56
C LEU A 376 -2.20 -18.41 17.39
N ARG A 377 -2.42 -19.49 18.11
CA ARG A 377 -1.43 -20.17 18.95
C ARG A 377 -1.00 -21.45 18.27
N GLY A 378 0.29 -21.68 18.17
CA GLY A 378 0.88 -22.89 17.65
C GLY A 378 2.27 -23.09 18.24
N ASP A 379 2.65 -24.33 18.46
CA ASP A 379 4.01 -24.68 18.88
C ASP A 379 4.85 -24.97 17.64
N TYR A 380 5.61 -23.97 17.20
CA TYR A 380 6.44 -24.01 16.01
C TYR A 380 7.90 -24.15 16.40
N ARG A 381 8.59 -25.11 15.78
CA ARG A 381 9.98 -25.43 16.09
C ARG A 381 10.97 -24.59 15.29
N PHE A 382 10.67 -24.35 14.02
CA PHE A 382 11.54 -23.66 13.06
C PHE A 382 11.01 -22.26 12.70
N LEU A 383 9.71 -22.03 12.76
CA LEU A 383 9.09 -20.77 12.41
C LEU A 383 8.77 -19.91 13.64
N GLY A 384 9.14 -18.64 13.59
CA GLY A 384 8.69 -17.64 14.54
C GLY A 384 7.38 -16.98 14.04
N VAL A 385 6.24 -17.41 14.58
CA VAL A 385 4.92 -16.93 14.12
C VAL A 385 4.36 -15.87 15.06
N ALA A 386 4.05 -14.68 14.51
CA ALA A 386 3.34 -13.65 15.26
C ALA A 386 1.84 -14.04 15.45
N PRO A 387 1.17 -13.58 16.53
CA PRO A 387 1.64 -12.62 17.55
C PRO A 387 2.47 -13.26 18.68
N VAL A 388 2.46 -14.58 18.83
CA VAL A 388 2.99 -15.25 20.04
C VAL A 388 4.49 -15.58 19.93
N GLY A 389 4.95 -16.13 18.80
CA GLY A 389 6.29 -16.72 18.68
C GLY A 389 7.39 -15.76 18.21
N LEU A 390 7.08 -14.76 17.39
CA LEU A 390 8.09 -13.93 16.72
C LEU A 390 8.87 -13.02 17.69
N LYS A 391 8.18 -12.30 18.58
CA LYS A 391 8.83 -11.39 19.54
C LYS A 391 9.73 -12.11 20.51
N PRO A 392 9.32 -13.22 21.16
CA PRO A 392 10.24 -14.02 21.99
C PRO A 392 11.48 -14.54 21.24
N LEU A 393 11.36 -14.86 19.96
CA LEU A 393 12.50 -15.28 19.14
C LEU A 393 13.52 -14.13 18.99
N ILE A 394 13.05 -12.92 18.70
CA ILE A 394 13.88 -11.72 18.60
C ILE A 394 14.57 -11.42 19.93
N MET A 395 13.81 -11.47 21.03
CA MET A 395 14.34 -11.21 22.39
C MET A 395 15.44 -12.19 22.76
N ARG A 396 15.23 -13.50 22.55
CA ARG A 396 16.27 -14.53 22.77
C ARG A 396 17.50 -14.32 21.87
N GLY A 397 17.30 -13.87 20.63
CA GLY A 397 18.41 -13.54 19.74
C GLY A 397 19.26 -12.40 20.26
N LEU A 398 18.63 -11.33 20.77
CA LEU A 398 19.31 -10.20 21.41
C LEU A 398 20.03 -10.63 22.70
N ASP A 399 19.37 -11.43 23.55
CA ASP A 399 19.99 -11.97 24.76
C ASP A 399 21.27 -12.77 24.45
N ARG A 400 21.24 -13.61 23.42
CA ARG A 400 22.42 -14.36 22.99
C ARG A 400 23.57 -13.46 22.57
N GLU A 401 23.30 -12.41 21.79
CA GLU A 401 24.35 -11.47 21.37
C GLU A 401 24.86 -10.63 22.56
N ILE A 402 24.01 -10.27 23.53
CA ILE A 402 24.42 -9.62 24.78
C ILE A 402 25.41 -10.53 25.53
N GLN A 403 25.08 -11.81 25.72
CA GLN A 403 25.99 -12.77 26.42
C GLN A 403 27.32 -12.92 25.70
N ARG A 404 27.35 -12.98 24.38
CA ARG A 404 28.60 -13.02 23.60
C ARG A 404 29.45 -11.77 23.82
N ALA A 405 28.82 -10.58 23.77
CA ALA A 405 29.52 -9.31 24.03
C ALA A 405 30.15 -9.27 25.45
N LEU A 406 29.39 -9.71 26.46
CA LEU A 406 29.85 -9.74 27.86
C LEU A 406 31.08 -10.64 28.10
N VAL A 407 31.26 -11.68 27.28
CA VAL A 407 32.45 -12.56 27.35
C VAL A 407 33.53 -12.13 26.36
N GLY A 408 33.42 -10.99 25.72
CA GLY A 408 34.42 -10.41 24.81
C GLY A 408 34.40 -11.01 23.40
N GLU A 409 33.39 -11.80 23.05
CA GLU A 409 33.22 -12.28 21.68
C GLU A 409 32.62 -11.24 20.75
N PRO A 410 32.90 -11.29 19.43
CA PRO A 410 32.25 -10.44 18.46
C PRO A 410 30.72 -10.64 18.48
N ALA A 411 29.98 -9.56 18.74
CA ALA A 411 28.52 -9.56 18.83
C ALA A 411 27.93 -8.49 17.92
N ARG A 412 27.00 -8.89 17.06
CA ARG A 412 26.39 -7.97 16.10
C ARG A 412 24.96 -8.38 15.79
N VAL A 413 24.07 -7.38 15.67
CA VAL A 413 22.70 -7.55 15.21
C VAL A 413 22.46 -6.67 14.00
N PHE A 414 21.79 -7.21 12.99
CA PHE A 414 21.33 -6.47 11.84
C PHE A 414 19.82 -6.63 11.68
N PHE A 415 19.10 -5.50 11.63
CA PHE A 415 17.67 -5.48 11.38
C PHE A 415 17.34 -4.69 10.12
N LYS A 416 16.42 -5.23 9.31
CA LYS A 416 15.73 -4.49 8.27
C LYS A 416 14.23 -4.54 8.53
N LEU A 417 13.64 -3.39 8.83
CA LEU A 417 12.26 -3.28 9.32
C LEU A 417 11.49 -2.22 8.55
N ASN A 418 10.17 -2.39 8.48
CA ASN A 418 9.31 -1.31 8.04
C ASN A 418 9.21 -0.21 9.10
N SER A 419 9.03 -0.62 10.36
CA SER A 419 8.88 0.29 11.50
C SER A 419 9.39 -0.40 12.78
N LEU A 420 9.84 0.41 13.75
CA LEU A 420 10.25 -0.03 15.08
C LEU A 420 9.50 0.81 16.12
N THR A 421 8.46 0.23 16.73
CA THR A 421 7.58 0.91 17.69
C THR A 421 7.34 0.10 18.97
N ASP A 422 7.72 -1.19 18.99
CA ASP A 422 7.58 -2.06 20.17
C ASP A 422 8.57 -1.64 21.26
N ARG A 423 8.05 -1.22 22.41
CA ARG A 423 8.84 -0.66 23.50
C ARG A 423 9.82 -1.69 24.09
N GLU A 424 9.38 -2.93 24.31
CA GLU A 424 10.23 -3.95 24.92
C GLU A 424 11.42 -4.32 24.01
N VAL A 425 11.17 -4.38 22.68
CA VAL A 425 12.26 -4.60 21.71
C VAL A 425 13.21 -3.40 21.68
N ILE A 426 12.71 -2.18 21.77
CA ILE A 426 13.53 -0.95 21.83
C ILE A 426 14.40 -0.95 23.10
N ASP A 427 13.81 -1.26 24.25
CA ASP A 427 14.53 -1.31 25.52
C ASP A 427 15.61 -2.40 25.48
N LYS A 428 15.32 -3.57 24.89
CA LYS A 428 16.28 -4.66 24.70
C LYS A 428 17.42 -4.30 23.73
N ILE A 429 17.14 -3.55 22.67
CA ILE A 429 18.17 -3.03 21.77
C ILE A 429 19.11 -2.05 22.49
N ALA A 430 18.56 -1.21 23.36
CA ALA A 430 19.37 -0.31 24.18
C ALA A 430 20.25 -1.07 25.16
N GLU A 431 19.74 -2.11 25.82
CA GLU A 431 20.49 -3.02 26.67
C GLU A 431 21.63 -3.70 25.89
N ALA A 432 21.35 -4.20 24.69
CA ALA A 432 22.37 -4.80 23.83
C ALA A 432 23.47 -3.80 23.46
N SER A 433 23.11 -2.55 23.13
CA SER A 433 24.08 -1.50 22.87
C SER A 433 24.97 -1.20 24.09
N CYS A 434 24.37 -1.14 25.29
CA CYS A 434 25.12 -0.92 26.53
C CYS A 434 26.09 -2.08 26.84
N ALA A 435 25.74 -3.30 26.46
CA ALA A 435 26.61 -4.48 26.59
C ALA A 435 27.73 -4.55 25.53
N GLY A 436 27.79 -3.60 24.59
CA GLY A 436 28.81 -3.55 23.53
C GLY A 436 28.40 -4.23 22.21
N VAL A 437 27.17 -4.68 22.08
CA VAL A 437 26.66 -5.25 20.80
C VAL A 437 26.54 -4.17 19.76
N ARG A 438 27.12 -4.37 18.59
CA ARG A 438 26.90 -3.49 17.43
C ARG A 438 25.53 -3.79 16.82
N VAL A 439 24.66 -2.77 16.73
CA VAL A 439 23.31 -2.89 16.14
C VAL A 439 23.21 -1.98 14.91
N ASP A 440 23.13 -2.60 13.75
CA ASP A 440 22.92 -1.89 12.48
C ASP A 440 21.45 -2.10 12.02
N MET A 441 20.74 -1.01 11.71
CA MET A 441 19.33 -1.08 11.31
C MET A 441 19.03 -0.30 10.03
N ILE A 442 18.18 -0.87 9.18
CA ILE A 442 17.52 -0.18 8.07
C ILE A 442 16.03 -0.09 8.42
N ILE A 443 15.51 1.13 8.60
CA ILE A 443 14.10 1.36 8.95
C ILE A 443 13.52 2.36 7.96
N ARG A 444 12.62 1.92 7.07
CA ARG A 444 12.05 2.78 6.02
C ARG A 444 10.84 3.62 6.44
N GLY A 445 10.31 3.40 7.62
CA GLY A 445 9.13 4.10 8.16
C GLY A 445 9.40 4.70 9.52
N ILE A 446 8.53 4.43 10.48
CA ILE A 446 8.58 5.00 11.83
C ILE A 446 9.64 4.31 12.67
N SER A 447 10.53 5.07 13.31
CA SER A 447 11.41 4.61 14.38
C SER A 447 11.12 5.40 15.67
N CYS A 448 10.78 4.70 16.73
CA CYS A 448 10.64 5.28 18.08
C CYS A 448 11.95 5.16 18.90
N LEU A 449 13.04 4.65 18.31
CA LEU A 449 14.36 4.59 18.91
C LEU A 449 15.23 5.72 18.34
N LYS A 450 15.90 6.48 19.22
CA LYS A 450 16.92 7.47 18.85
C LYS A 450 18.30 6.80 18.91
N PRO A 451 19.04 6.66 17.80
CA PRO A 451 20.38 6.10 17.78
C PRO A 451 21.43 7.08 18.30
N GLY A 452 22.63 6.55 18.68
CA GLY A 452 23.79 7.33 19.00
C GLY A 452 23.71 8.12 20.34
N VAL A 453 22.84 7.73 21.26
CA VAL A 453 22.74 8.37 22.59
C VAL A 453 23.80 7.76 23.50
N PRO A 454 24.75 8.57 24.03
CA PRO A 454 25.82 8.10 24.94
C PRO A 454 25.26 7.34 26.14
N GLY A 455 25.86 6.19 26.49
CA GLY A 455 25.46 5.35 27.60
C GLY A 455 24.12 4.64 27.41
N LYS A 456 23.51 4.68 26.24
CA LYS A 456 22.23 3.99 25.93
C LYS A 456 22.24 3.31 24.57
N THR A 457 22.35 4.08 23.48
CA THR A 457 22.23 3.57 22.11
C THR A 457 23.45 3.98 21.26
N GLU A 458 24.60 4.19 21.86
CA GLU A 458 25.83 4.63 21.19
C GLU A 458 26.31 3.66 20.09
N ASN A 459 26.08 2.35 20.28
CA ASN A 459 26.42 1.30 19.32
C ASN A 459 25.29 0.97 18.33
N VAL A 460 24.23 1.80 18.32
CA VAL A 460 23.09 1.63 17.41
C VAL A 460 23.21 2.60 16.24
N HIS A 461 23.18 2.04 15.03
CA HIS A 461 23.22 2.78 13.77
C HIS A 461 21.94 2.55 13.00
N VAL A 462 21.23 3.63 12.63
CA VAL A 462 19.98 3.57 11.87
C VAL A 462 20.13 4.30 10.54
N ARG A 463 19.67 3.65 9.47
CA ARG A 463 19.54 4.25 8.12
C ARG A 463 18.10 4.05 7.62
N SER A 464 17.68 4.95 6.72
CA SER A 464 16.39 4.89 6.03
C SER A 464 16.61 4.65 4.53
#